data_fa2c0b876db0d25e49d902ea99ea0fe6
#
_entry.id   fa2c0b876db0d25e49d902ea99ea0fe6
#
_cell.length_a   1.000
_cell.length_b   1.000
_cell.length_c   1.000
_cell.angle_alpha   90.00
_cell.angle_beta   90.00
_cell.angle_gamma   90.00
#
_symmetry.space_group_name_H-M   'P 1'
#
loop_
_entity.id
_entity.type
_entity.pdbx_description
1 polymer ?
#
loop_
_entity_poly.entity_id
_entity_poly.type
_entity_poly.pdbx_seq_one_letter_code
_entity_poly.pdbx_strand_id
1 'polypeptide(L)'
;EPESGDLSINESEPVTLFINEFLASNDTCCSDEEGEFDDWVELFNSSSNPIDVGGMYVADNLDDDLYLIPNTNSSQTTVPANGYLILWFDKDEDQGAHHIGEKLSADGEGIYLLSDSTTFIDSLSFGIQESDVSMGRSPDGSDNWVKFTSPTPGAKNN
;
A
#
# COMPACT_ATOMS: atom_id res chain seq x y z
N GLU A 1 22.64 -25.15 -30.89
CA GLU A 1 22.07 -24.78 -30.36
C GLU A 1 21.50 -24.31 -29.74
N PRO A 2 21.28 -23.99 -29.40
CA PRO A 2 20.67 -23.26 -28.63
C PRO A 2 20.10 -22.91 -27.81
N GLU A 3 19.98 -22.57 -27.42
CA GLU A 3 19.41 -22.18 -26.71
C GLU A 3 18.82 -21.94 -25.97
N SER A 4 18.91 -21.83 -25.71
CA SER A 4 18.23 -21.63 -25.01
C SER A 4 17.73 -21.13 -24.26
N GLY A 5 17.86 -20.82 -24.15
CA GLY A 5 17.27 -20.31 -23.41
C GLY A 5 16.63 -19.93 -22.95
N ASP A 6 16.49 -19.76 -23.00
CA ASP A 6 15.77 -19.37 -22.49
C ASP A 6 15.05 -19.27 -21.87
N LEU A 7 15.13 -19.28 -22.04
CA LEU A 7 14.24 -19.23 -21.61
C LEU A 7 13.77 -19.24 -20.46
N SER A 8 14.06 -19.45 -20.06
CA SER A 8 13.70 -19.31 -18.84
C SER A 8 13.28 -18.09 -18.45
N ILE A 9 13.38 -17.54 -19.12
CA ILE A 9 12.85 -16.59 -19.01
C ILE A 9 11.73 -16.31 -18.33
N ASN A 10 11.24 -17.03 -17.69
CA ASN A 10 10.11 -16.83 -16.92
C ASN A 10 10.45 -16.39 -15.55
N GLU A 11 11.60 -15.87 -15.35
CA GLU A 11 11.85 -15.21 -14.12
C GLU A 11 11.02 -13.96 -14.10
N SER A 12 10.06 -13.91 -13.20
CA SER A 12 9.33 -12.68 -12.96
C SER A 12 10.28 -11.65 -12.38
N GLU A 13 10.08 -10.39 -12.71
CA GLU A 13 10.83 -9.31 -12.10
C GLU A 13 10.62 -9.33 -10.59
N PRO A 14 11.67 -9.06 -9.81
CA PRO A 14 11.51 -9.00 -8.36
C PRO A 14 10.47 -7.94 -7.98
N VAL A 15 9.66 -8.25 -6.98
CA VAL A 15 8.73 -7.28 -6.43
C VAL A 15 9.55 -6.20 -5.71
N THR A 16 9.32 -4.95 -6.04
CA THR A 16 9.99 -3.82 -5.43
C THR A 16 9.02 -2.85 -4.76
N LEU A 17 7.72 -3.03 -4.99
CA LEU A 17 6.68 -2.20 -4.40
C LEU A 17 5.88 -3.05 -3.42
N PHE A 18 5.79 -2.60 -2.18
CA PHE A 18 5.19 -3.36 -1.09
C PHE A 18 4.11 -2.57 -0.38
N ILE A 19 3.07 -3.27 0.09
CA ILE A 19 2.23 -2.78 1.17
C ILE A 19 3.08 -2.96 2.42
N ASN A 20 3.51 -1.86 3.05
CA ASN A 20 4.59 -1.90 4.05
C ASN A 20 4.13 -1.67 5.49
N GLU A 21 3.10 -0.87 5.66
CA GLU A 21 2.50 -0.59 6.98
C GLU A 21 1.05 -0.19 6.75
N PHE A 22 0.16 -0.51 7.69
CA PHE A 22 -1.23 -0.04 7.60
C PHE A 22 -1.80 0.21 8.99
N LEU A 23 -2.79 1.09 9.05
CA LEU A 23 -3.52 1.42 10.27
C LEU A 23 -5.01 1.40 9.95
N ALA A 24 -5.72 0.41 10.49
CA ALA A 24 -7.14 0.19 10.20
C ALA A 24 -8.08 0.72 11.29
N SER A 25 -7.56 1.46 12.25
CA SER A 25 -8.34 2.17 13.27
C SER A 25 -7.50 3.33 13.78
N ASN A 26 -7.78 4.52 13.31
CA ASN A 26 -6.99 5.72 13.60
C ASN A 26 -7.82 6.71 14.40
N ASP A 27 -7.50 6.84 15.68
CA ASP A 27 -8.17 7.82 16.54
C ASP A 27 -7.32 9.07 16.75
N THR A 28 -6.02 8.91 16.93
CA THR A 28 -5.13 10.02 17.27
C THR A 28 -3.71 9.90 16.75
N CYS A 29 -3.43 8.85 15.95
CA CYS A 29 -2.04 8.58 15.56
C CYS A 29 -1.45 9.66 14.67
N CYS A 30 -2.06 9.83 13.53
CA CYS A 30 -1.45 10.55 12.42
C CYS A 30 -2.57 11.14 11.59
N SER A 31 -2.54 12.43 11.37
CA SER A 31 -3.56 13.10 10.58
C SER A 31 -3.09 13.26 9.14
N ASP A 32 -4.05 13.36 8.24
CA ASP A 32 -3.78 13.73 6.86
C ASP A 32 -3.54 15.25 6.75
N GLU A 33 -3.45 15.75 5.54
CA GLU A 33 -3.20 17.18 5.29
C GLU A 33 -4.38 18.08 5.64
N GLU A 34 -5.58 17.50 5.80
CA GLU A 34 -6.76 18.23 6.25
C GLU A 34 -6.91 18.20 7.77
N GLY A 35 -6.04 17.46 8.45
CA GLY A 35 -6.07 17.32 9.91
C GLY A 35 -7.00 16.22 10.38
N GLU A 36 -7.42 15.32 9.49
CA GLU A 36 -8.35 14.25 9.80
C GLU A 36 -7.61 12.97 10.16
N PHE A 37 -8.22 12.16 11.02
CA PHE A 37 -7.62 10.90 11.47
C PHE A 37 -8.36 9.76 10.81
N ASP A 38 -7.79 9.26 9.71
CA ASP A 38 -8.38 8.20 8.90
C ASP A 38 -7.47 7.00 8.77
N ASP A 39 -8.02 5.89 8.31
CA ASP A 39 -7.25 4.69 8.03
C ASP A 39 -6.27 4.95 6.89
N TRP A 40 -5.12 4.27 6.94
CA TRP A 40 -4.13 4.47 5.89
C TRP A 40 -3.34 3.21 5.61
N VAL A 41 -2.81 3.17 4.38
CA VAL A 41 -1.91 2.12 3.91
C VAL A 41 -0.66 2.80 3.36
N GLU A 42 0.49 2.39 3.84
CA GLU A 42 1.77 2.88 3.36
C GLU A 42 2.33 1.91 2.33
N LEU A 43 2.75 2.45 1.20
CA LEU A 43 3.49 1.72 0.18
C LEU A 43 4.97 2.05 0.32
N PHE A 44 5.82 1.04 0.15
CA PHE A 44 7.27 1.19 0.15
C PHE A 44 7.83 0.74 -1.20
N ASN A 45 8.68 1.57 -1.78
CA ASN A 45 9.38 1.28 -3.03
C ASN A 45 10.86 1.02 -2.73
N SER A 46 11.28 -0.23 -2.88
CA SER A 46 12.66 -0.63 -2.60
C SER A 46 13.60 -0.42 -3.79
N SER A 47 13.07 0.06 -4.91
CA SER A 47 13.90 0.24 -6.12
C SER A 47 14.58 1.62 -6.13
N SER A 48 15.51 1.79 -7.05
CA SER A 48 16.22 3.05 -7.24
C SER A 48 15.50 4.01 -8.19
N ASN A 49 14.28 3.66 -8.63
CA ASN A 49 13.46 4.49 -9.51
C ASN A 49 12.12 4.78 -8.85
N PRO A 50 11.58 6.00 -9.00
CA PRO A 50 10.24 6.28 -8.48
C PRO A 50 9.19 5.46 -9.22
N ILE A 51 8.08 5.14 -8.53
CA ILE A 51 6.97 4.38 -9.10
C ILE A 51 5.69 5.18 -8.90
N ASP A 52 5.02 5.52 -9.99
CA ASP A 52 3.70 6.16 -9.92
C ASP A 52 2.64 5.07 -9.87
N VAL A 53 1.86 5.04 -8.79
CA VAL A 53 0.78 4.06 -8.64
C VAL A 53 -0.55 4.56 -9.23
N GLY A 54 -0.58 5.77 -9.77
CA GLY A 54 -1.75 6.26 -10.50
C GLY A 54 -2.05 5.32 -11.69
N GLY A 55 -3.30 4.88 -11.80
CA GLY A 55 -3.70 3.89 -12.79
C GLY A 55 -3.63 2.45 -12.31
N MET A 56 -3.08 2.21 -11.14
CA MET A 56 -3.12 0.90 -10.49
C MET A 56 -4.42 0.74 -9.69
N TYR A 57 -4.64 -0.43 -9.12
CA TYR A 57 -5.86 -0.73 -8.38
C TYR A 57 -5.54 -1.15 -6.96
N VAL A 58 -6.43 -0.79 -6.04
CA VAL A 58 -6.41 -1.30 -4.67
C VAL A 58 -7.80 -1.85 -4.33
N ALA A 59 -7.84 -2.73 -3.35
CA ALA A 59 -9.09 -3.26 -2.83
C ALA A 59 -8.90 -3.67 -1.37
N ASP A 60 -9.97 -3.61 -0.61
CA ASP A 60 -10.04 -4.18 0.73
C ASP A 60 -10.70 -5.55 0.72
N ASN A 61 -11.39 -5.86 -0.37
CA ASN A 61 -12.13 -7.10 -0.55
C ASN A 61 -12.20 -7.42 -2.04
N LEU A 62 -11.81 -8.62 -2.43
CA LEU A 62 -11.81 -9.04 -3.85
C LEU A 62 -13.20 -9.38 -4.38
N ASP A 63 -14.19 -9.49 -3.50
CA ASP A 63 -15.59 -9.73 -3.92
C ASP A 63 -16.26 -8.45 -4.40
N ASP A 64 -15.70 -7.31 -4.06
CA ASP A 64 -16.19 -6.01 -4.50
C ASP A 64 -15.39 -5.51 -5.70
N ASP A 65 -15.83 -4.39 -6.27
CA ASP A 65 -15.11 -3.78 -7.38
C ASP A 65 -13.76 -3.26 -6.92
N LEU A 66 -12.75 -3.40 -7.78
CA LEU A 66 -11.44 -2.82 -7.52
C LEU A 66 -11.50 -1.30 -7.64
N TYR A 67 -10.82 -0.60 -6.76
CA TYR A 67 -10.72 0.85 -6.81
C TYR A 67 -9.54 1.27 -7.69
N LEU A 68 -9.82 2.08 -8.71
CA LEU A 68 -8.78 2.61 -9.59
C LEU A 68 -8.18 3.87 -8.96
N ILE A 69 -6.88 3.82 -8.66
CA ILE A 69 -6.16 5.00 -8.17
C ILE A 69 -6.08 6.01 -9.30
N PRO A 70 -6.55 7.26 -9.09
CA PRO A 70 -6.51 8.25 -10.17
C PRO A 70 -5.10 8.52 -10.66
N ASN A 71 -4.94 8.72 -11.97
CA ASN A 71 -3.66 9.10 -12.57
C ASN A 71 -3.63 10.59 -12.95
N THR A 72 -4.33 11.40 -12.19
CA THR A 72 -4.53 12.82 -12.47
C THR A 72 -3.50 13.72 -11.82
N ASN A 73 -2.73 13.20 -10.85
CA ASN A 73 -1.72 14.00 -10.14
C ASN A 73 -0.59 13.12 -9.65
N SER A 74 0.45 12.98 -10.46
CA SER A 74 1.57 12.11 -10.15
C SER A 74 2.35 12.55 -8.89
N SER A 75 2.27 13.83 -8.52
CA SER A 75 2.95 14.29 -7.30
C SER A 75 2.29 13.71 -6.04
N GLN A 76 1.04 13.28 -6.12
CA GLN A 76 0.31 12.67 -5.01
C GLN A 76 0.33 11.15 -5.04
N THR A 77 0.73 10.54 -6.16
CA THR A 77 0.66 9.08 -6.35
C THR A 77 2.01 8.43 -6.64
N THR A 78 3.10 9.18 -6.58
CA THR A 78 4.43 8.62 -6.84
C THR A 78 5.10 8.19 -5.53
N VAL A 79 5.54 6.93 -5.48
CA VAL A 79 6.35 6.41 -4.39
C VAL A 79 7.81 6.67 -4.76
N PRO A 80 8.52 7.53 -4.02
CA PRO A 80 9.92 7.85 -4.35
C PRO A 80 10.82 6.62 -4.31
N ALA A 81 11.94 6.68 -5.01
CA ALA A 81 12.95 5.63 -4.92
C ALA A 81 13.37 5.43 -3.47
N ASN A 82 13.35 4.19 -2.99
CA ASN A 82 13.66 3.84 -1.61
C ASN A 82 12.82 4.62 -0.60
N GLY A 83 11.60 4.97 -0.97
CA GLY A 83 10.74 5.84 -0.19
C GLY A 83 9.34 5.29 0.01
N TYR A 84 8.49 6.14 0.56
CA TYR A 84 7.15 5.77 1.04
C TYR A 84 6.09 6.68 0.46
N LEU A 85 4.87 6.15 0.36
CA LEU A 85 3.68 6.90 0.01
C LEU A 85 2.54 6.42 0.89
N ILE A 86 1.83 7.36 1.51
CA ILE A 86 0.63 7.06 2.28
C ILE A 86 -0.59 7.21 1.37
N LEU A 87 -1.40 6.17 1.32
CA LEU A 87 -2.72 6.21 0.72
C LEU A 87 -3.74 6.24 1.85
N TRP A 88 -4.57 7.29 1.87
CA TRP A 88 -5.61 7.44 2.89
C TRP A 88 -6.87 6.69 2.44
N PHE A 89 -7.31 5.73 3.25
CA PHE A 89 -8.51 4.93 2.97
C PHE A 89 -9.68 5.56 3.72
N ASP A 90 -10.16 6.67 3.20
CA ASP A 90 -11.07 7.57 3.92
C ASP A 90 -12.35 7.89 3.15
N LYS A 91 -12.47 7.48 1.90
CA LYS A 91 -13.58 7.79 0.99
C LYS A 91 -13.71 9.28 0.66
N ASP A 92 -12.68 10.05 0.93
CA ASP A 92 -12.66 11.50 0.64
C ASP A 92 -11.85 11.79 -0.64
N GLU A 93 -12.29 11.19 -1.73
CA GLU A 93 -11.60 11.23 -3.03
C GLU A 93 -11.38 12.64 -3.56
N ASP A 94 -12.19 13.60 -3.14
CA ASP A 94 -12.05 14.99 -3.56
C ASP A 94 -10.90 15.72 -2.85
N GLN A 95 -10.30 15.11 -1.82
CA GLN A 95 -9.15 15.67 -1.14
C GLN A 95 -7.83 15.41 -1.88
N GLY A 96 -7.82 14.52 -2.86
CA GLY A 96 -6.63 14.26 -3.67
C GLY A 96 -6.58 12.85 -4.21
N ALA A 97 -5.66 12.61 -5.16
CA ALA A 97 -5.53 11.30 -5.81
C ALA A 97 -5.04 10.20 -4.86
N HIS A 98 -4.42 10.57 -3.74
CA HIS A 98 -3.96 9.64 -2.72
C HIS A 98 -5.00 9.39 -1.61
N HIS A 99 -6.19 9.96 -1.75
CA HIS A 99 -7.36 9.65 -0.92
C HIS A 99 -8.22 8.64 -1.66
N ILE A 100 -8.34 7.47 -1.08
CA ILE A 100 -8.90 6.28 -1.74
C ILE A 100 -10.37 6.13 -1.36
N GLY A 101 -11.21 5.80 -2.35
CA GLY A 101 -12.65 5.62 -2.16
C GLY A 101 -13.03 4.33 -1.46
N GLU A 102 -12.19 3.84 -0.56
CA GLU A 102 -12.39 2.64 0.22
C GLU A 102 -12.09 2.92 1.69
N LYS A 103 -12.49 2.02 2.57
CA LYS A 103 -12.12 2.05 3.99
C LYS A 103 -11.57 0.70 4.41
N LEU A 104 -10.80 0.67 5.48
CA LEU A 104 -10.34 -0.57 6.09
C LEU A 104 -11.28 -0.95 7.23
N SER A 105 -11.38 -2.26 7.49
CA SER A 105 -12.17 -2.76 8.61
C SER A 105 -11.27 -3.13 9.78
N ALA A 106 -11.53 -2.54 10.95
CA ALA A 106 -10.78 -2.89 12.16
C ALA A 106 -11.04 -4.34 12.62
N ASP A 107 -12.11 -4.96 12.13
CA ASP A 107 -12.44 -6.36 12.46
C ASP A 107 -11.62 -7.36 11.64
N GLY A 108 -10.91 -6.89 10.64
CA GLY A 108 -10.07 -7.74 9.79
C GLY A 108 -10.63 -7.89 8.38
N GLU A 109 -9.73 -7.89 7.42
CA GLU A 109 -10.04 -8.10 6.00
C GLU A 109 -8.74 -8.25 5.24
N GLY A 110 -8.71 -7.88 3.96
CA GLY A 110 -7.51 -7.89 3.15
C GLY A 110 -7.14 -6.50 2.67
N ILE A 111 -5.92 -6.37 2.17
CA ILE A 111 -5.45 -5.22 1.40
C ILE A 111 -4.78 -5.78 0.17
N TYR A 112 -5.18 -5.30 -0.99
CA TYR A 112 -4.71 -5.82 -2.28
C TYR A 112 -4.24 -4.66 -3.16
N LEU A 113 -3.07 -4.82 -3.75
CA LEU A 113 -2.50 -3.85 -4.69
C LEU A 113 -2.24 -4.57 -6.01
N LEU A 114 -2.80 -4.04 -7.10
CA LEU A 114 -2.71 -4.66 -8.42
C LEU A 114 -2.19 -3.66 -9.44
N SER A 115 -1.33 -4.11 -10.35
CA SER A 115 -0.84 -3.26 -11.44
C SER A 115 -1.90 -3.03 -12.52
N ASP A 116 -2.76 -4.04 -12.75
CA ASP A 116 -3.93 -3.95 -13.61
C ASP A 116 -5.04 -4.79 -12.97
N SER A 117 -6.18 -4.91 -13.61
CA SER A 117 -7.34 -5.56 -13.00
C SER A 117 -7.15 -7.06 -12.70
N THR A 118 -6.05 -7.66 -13.13
CA THR A 118 -5.81 -9.10 -12.96
C THR A 118 -4.44 -9.47 -12.40
N THR A 119 -3.54 -8.48 -12.23
CA THR A 119 -2.15 -8.75 -11.85
C THR A 119 -1.84 -8.18 -10.47
N PHE A 120 -1.63 -9.06 -9.50
CA PHE A 120 -1.29 -8.66 -8.14
C PHE A 120 0.17 -8.21 -8.04
N ILE A 121 0.39 -7.11 -7.33
CA ILE A 121 1.72 -6.66 -6.93
C ILE A 121 1.99 -7.16 -5.52
N ASP A 122 1.07 -6.91 -4.59
CA ASP A 122 1.20 -7.35 -3.20
C ASP A 122 -0.18 -7.50 -2.59
N SER A 123 -0.29 -8.33 -1.56
CA SER A 123 -1.54 -8.51 -0.84
C SER A 123 -1.26 -9.04 0.55
N LEU A 124 -2.20 -8.80 1.45
CA LEU A 124 -2.17 -9.37 2.78
C LEU A 124 -3.58 -9.51 3.31
N SER A 125 -3.76 -10.36 4.32
CA SER A 125 -4.98 -10.39 5.12
C SER A 125 -4.62 -10.19 6.57
N PHE A 126 -5.52 -9.57 7.32
CA PHE A 126 -5.26 -9.26 8.72
C PHE A 126 -6.52 -9.51 9.54
N GLY A 127 -6.30 -9.77 10.83
CA GLY A 127 -7.38 -9.94 11.80
C GLY A 127 -7.71 -8.64 12.52
N ILE A 128 -8.30 -8.75 13.71
CA ILE A 128 -8.73 -7.60 14.51
C ILE A 128 -7.57 -6.64 14.76
N GLN A 129 -7.83 -5.35 14.59
CA GLN A 129 -6.85 -4.28 14.78
C GLN A 129 -7.24 -3.40 15.97
N GLU A 130 -6.24 -2.91 16.68
CA GLU A 130 -6.41 -2.00 17.80
C GLU A 130 -6.25 -0.56 17.33
N SER A 131 -6.98 0.36 17.97
CA SER A 131 -6.86 1.79 17.63
C SER A 131 -5.44 2.29 17.82
N ASP A 132 -4.96 3.04 16.86
CA ASP A 132 -3.64 3.69 16.86
C ASP A 132 -2.46 2.70 16.93
N VAL A 133 -2.71 1.42 16.64
CA VAL A 133 -1.67 0.40 16.54
C VAL A 133 -1.61 -0.08 15.09
N SER A 134 -0.50 0.17 14.44
CA SER A 134 -0.31 -0.27 13.06
C SER A 134 0.32 -1.65 12.97
N MET A 135 0.23 -2.25 11.79
CA MET A 135 0.98 -3.46 11.45
C MET A 135 1.92 -3.08 10.31
N GLY A 136 3.16 -3.51 10.40
CA GLY A 136 4.13 -3.19 9.35
C GLY A 136 5.19 -4.26 9.18
N ARG A 137 5.82 -4.22 8.02
CA ARG A 137 6.94 -5.10 7.71
C ARG A 137 8.20 -4.56 8.39
N SER A 138 8.92 -5.41 9.10
CA SER A 138 10.16 -5.01 9.76
C SER A 138 11.23 -6.06 9.52
N PRO A 139 12.29 -5.71 8.78
CA PRO A 139 12.55 -4.42 8.12
C PRO A 139 11.60 -4.15 6.94
N ASP A 140 11.66 -2.94 6.42
CA ASP A 140 10.82 -2.54 5.28
C ASP A 140 10.87 -3.56 4.15
N GLY A 141 9.71 -3.91 3.58
CA GLY A 141 9.61 -4.83 2.45
C GLY A 141 9.83 -6.29 2.79
N SER A 142 10.11 -6.65 4.05
CA SER A 142 10.31 -8.05 4.45
C SER A 142 8.97 -8.76 4.65
N ASP A 143 9.03 -10.08 4.80
CA ASP A 143 7.83 -10.88 5.09
C ASP A 143 7.48 -10.89 6.57
N ASN A 144 8.24 -10.22 7.41
CA ASN A 144 8.05 -10.23 8.85
C ASN A 144 7.15 -9.07 9.29
N TRP A 145 5.91 -9.37 9.64
CA TRP A 145 4.92 -8.39 10.08
C TRP A 145 4.92 -8.27 11.60
N VAL A 146 4.97 -7.02 12.09
CA VAL A 146 4.96 -6.74 13.53
C VAL A 146 3.98 -5.61 13.83
N LYS A 147 3.55 -5.53 15.09
CA LYS A 147 2.71 -4.42 15.57
C LYS A 147 3.59 -3.25 16.00
N PHE A 148 3.12 -2.05 15.68
CA PHE A 148 3.76 -0.81 16.13
C PHE A 148 2.78 -0.02 16.99
N THR A 149 3.08 0.07 18.28
CA THR A 149 2.31 0.95 19.17
C THR A 149 2.66 2.43 18.94
N SER A 150 3.74 2.67 18.22
CA SER A 150 4.10 3.98 17.70
C SER A 150 4.23 3.82 16.19
N PRO A 151 3.15 4.00 15.42
CA PRO A 151 3.20 3.88 13.97
C PRO A 151 4.25 4.78 13.34
N THR A 152 4.77 4.36 12.19
CA THR A 152 5.91 5.03 11.53
C THR A 152 5.57 5.46 10.09
N PRO A 153 4.44 6.13 9.84
CA PRO A 153 4.08 6.51 8.48
C PRO A 153 5.11 7.45 7.87
N GLY A 154 5.51 7.16 6.64
CA GLY A 154 6.49 7.95 5.92
C GLY A 154 7.93 7.73 6.36
N ALA A 155 8.19 6.76 7.22
CA ALA A 155 9.50 6.49 7.78
C ALA A 155 9.77 4.99 7.86
N LYS A 156 11.03 4.66 8.04
CA LYS A 156 11.47 3.28 8.15
C LYS A 156 10.78 2.56 9.32
N ASN A 157 10.30 1.37 9.08
CA ASN A 157 9.73 0.52 10.12
C ASN A 157 10.85 -0.03 11.01
N ASN A 158 10.70 0.11 12.30
CA ASN A 158 11.71 -0.32 13.26
C ASN A 158 11.17 -1.36 14.23
#